data_9ba1d8407eeff50b572b5809728010b7
#
_entry.id   9ba1d8407eeff50b572b5809728010b7
#
_cell.length_a   1.000
_cell.length_b   1.000
_cell.length_c   1.000
_cell.angle_alpha   90.00
_cell.angle_beta   90.00
_cell.angle_gamma   90.00
#
_symmetry.space_group_name_H-M   'P 1'
#
loop_
_entity.id
_entity.type
_entity.pdbx_description
1 polymer ?
#
loop_
_entity_poly.entity_id
_entity_poly.type
_entity_poly.pdbx_seq_one_letter_code
_entity_poly.pdbx_strand_id
1 'polypeptide(L)' 'MSIPNPLLKFVPSEFTEGIFHAETKFGTVTLVGNDRDEKFSIFGPDGFSVDVGERRPFIDAINRATFIFGG' A
#
# COMPACT_ATOMS: atom_id res chain seq x y z
N MET A 1 -3.01 13.33 23.84
CA MET A 1 -2.30 13.12 22.58
C MET A 1 -2.81 11.87 21.89
N SER A 2 -3.21 12.00 20.66
CA SER A 2 -3.71 10.83 19.93
C SER A 2 -2.56 9.95 19.48
N ILE A 3 -2.78 8.64 19.59
CA ILE A 3 -1.80 7.67 19.11
C ILE A 3 -2.11 7.41 17.63
N PRO A 4 -1.13 7.59 16.74
CA PRO A 4 -1.37 7.32 15.33
C PRO A 4 -1.68 5.84 15.12
N ASN A 5 -2.47 5.54 14.10
CA ASN A 5 -2.75 4.17 13.74
C ASN A 5 -1.45 3.45 13.40
N PRO A 6 -1.31 2.19 13.82
CA PRO A 6 -0.13 1.43 13.44
C PRO A 6 -0.09 1.25 11.92
N LEU A 7 1.11 1.25 11.37
CA LEU A 7 1.29 1.05 9.94
C LEU A 7 0.77 -0.32 9.54
N LEU A 8 0.15 -0.38 8.37
CA LEU A 8 -0.29 -1.65 7.80
C LEU A 8 0.93 -2.53 7.53
N LYS A 9 0.76 -3.81 7.77
CA LYS A 9 1.84 -4.78 7.54
C LYS A 9 1.76 -5.31 6.13
N PHE A 10 2.59 -4.76 5.26
CA PHE A 10 2.68 -5.22 3.89
C PHE A 10 3.68 -6.36 3.79
N VAL A 11 3.24 -7.46 3.18
CA VAL A 11 4.09 -8.62 2.96
C VAL A 11 4.32 -8.80 1.46
N PRO A 12 5.52 -9.21 1.05
CA PRO A 12 5.81 -9.39 -0.37
C PRO A 12 5.01 -10.56 -0.94
N SER A 13 4.60 -10.40 -2.22
CA SER A 13 3.97 -11.50 -2.94
C SER A 13 4.98 -12.62 -3.17
N GLU A 14 4.53 -13.85 -2.99
CA GLU A 14 5.36 -15.03 -3.28
C GLU A 14 5.54 -15.26 -4.77
N PHE A 15 4.66 -14.68 -5.57
CA PHE A 15 4.61 -14.99 -7.00
C PHE A 15 5.19 -13.91 -7.89
N THR A 16 5.20 -12.66 -7.42
CA THR A 16 5.62 -11.54 -8.25
C THR A 16 6.43 -10.55 -7.42
N GLU A 17 7.63 -10.22 -7.88
CA GLU A 17 8.43 -9.20 -7.22
C GLU A 17 7.80 -7.82 -7.40
N GLY A 18 8.02 -6.95 -6.44
CA GLY A 18 7.51 -5.59 -6.50
C GLY A 18 6.04 -5.45 -6.11
N ILE A 19 5.41 -6.53 -5.69
CA ILE A 19 4.02 -6.50 -5.25
C ILE A 19 3.94 -6.86 -3.77
N PHE A 20 3.24 -6.02 -3.00
CA PHE A 20 3.06 -6.21 -1.57
C PHE A 20 1.58 -6.14 -1.24
N HIS A 21 1.15 -6.93 -0.27
CA HIS A 21 -0.25 -7.00 0.15
C HIS A 21 -0.36 -6.76 1.65
N ALA A 22 -1.44 -6.10 2.06
CA ALA A 22 -1.77 -5.93 3.47
C ALA A 22 -3.26 -6.15 3.66
N GLU A 23 -3.62 -6.88 4.71
CA GLU A 23 -5.01 -7.08 5.07
C GLU A 23 -5.52 -5.90 5.89
N THR A 24 -6.68 -5.40 5.53
CA THR A 24 -7.34 -4.33 6.28
C THR A 24 -8.78 -4.73 6.55
N LYS A 25 -9.45 -3.96 7.39
CA LYS A 25 -10.88 -4.21 7.65
C LYS A 25 -11.76 -4.00 6.41
N PHE A 26 -11.21 -3.32 5.41
CA PHE A 26 -11.92 -3.10 4.14
C PHE A 26 -11.59 -4.14 3.09
N GLY A 27 -10.59 -4.99 3.34
CA GLY A 27 -10.11 -6.00 2.42
C GLY A 27 -8.61 -5.89 2.18
N THR A 28 -8.12 -6.52 1.12
CA THR A 28 -6.70 -6.56 0.81
C THR A 28 -6.28 -5.31 0.03
N VAL A 29 -5.31 -4.60 0.55
CA VAL A 29 -4.69 -3.45 -0.12
C VAL A 29 -3.39 -3.92 -0.76
N THR A 30 -3.13 -3.51 -1.99
CA THR A 30 -1.97 -3.95 -2.75
C THR A 30 -1.10 -2.76 -3.14
N LEU A 31 0.20 -2.90 -2.93
CA LEU A 31 1.19 -1.97 -3.48
C LEU A 31 1.85 -2.64 -4.67
N VAL A 32 1.88 -1.93 -5.79
CA VAL A 32 2.51 -2.40 -7.02
C VAL A 32 3.62 -1.44 -7.38
N GLY A 33 4.84 -1.94 -7.42
CA GLY A 33 6.00 -1.14 -7.74
C GLY A 33 6.83 -1.77 -8.83
N ASN A 34 7.87 -1.06 -9.24
CA ASN A 34 8.88 -1.65 -10.08
C ASN A 34 10.25 -1.38 -9.49
N ASP A 35 11.24 -2.16 -9.90
CA ASP A 35 12.56 -2.11 -9.31
C ASP A 35 13.40 -0.91 -9.78
N ARG A 36 12.95 -0.23 -10.81
CA ARG A 36 13.76 0.84 -11.42
C ARG A 36 13.74 2.13 -10.60
N ASP A 37 12.55 2.59 -10.24
CA ASP A 37 12.40 3.87 -9.56
C ASP A 37 11.99 3.73 -8.09
N GLU A 38 11.81 2.49 -7.63
CA GLU A 38 11.44 2.17 -6.26
C GLU A 38 10.17 2.90 -5.81
N LYS A 39 9.25 3.15 -6.74
CA LYS A 39 7.99 3.82 -6.46
C LYS A 39 6.83 2.86 -6.65
N PHE A 40 5.81 3.05 -5.84
CA PHE A 40 4.69 2.13 -5.75
C PHE A 40 3.37 2.84 -5.98
N SER A 41 2.46 2.14 -6.66
CA SER A 41 1.07 2.55 -6.79
C SER A 41 0.25 1.81 -5.75
N ILE A 42 -0.81 2.45 -5.24
CA ILE A 42 -1.66 1.88 -4.20
C ILE A 42 -2.97 1.45 -4.84
N PHE A 43 -3.33 0.17 -4.65
CA PHE A 43 -4.61 -0.37 -5.12
C PHE A 43 -5.43 -0.79 -3.92
N GLY A 44 -6.68 -0.36 -3.89
CA GLY A 44 -7.59 -0.70 -2.82
C GLY A 44 -8.18 -2.10 -2.95
N PRO A 45 -9.04 -2.49 -1.98
CA PRO A 45 -9.63 -3.83 -1.96
C PRO A 45 -10.49 -4.15 -3.19
N ASP A 46 -11.00 -3.14 -3.85
CA ASP A 46 -11.78 -3.30 -5.07
C ASP A 46 -10.92 -3.35 -6.34
N GLY A 47 -9.61 -3.23 -6.20
CA GLY A 47 -8.70 -3.30 -7.33
C GLY A 47 -8.47 -1.99 -8.06
N PHE A 48 -9.13 -0.92 -7.63
CA PHE A 48 -8.94 0.39 -8.25
C PHE A 48 -7.79 1.16 -7.60
N SER A 49 -7.09 1.96 -8.42
CA SER A 49 -6.01 2.78 -7.91
C SER A 49 -6.55 3.81 -6.93
N VAL A 50 -5.91 3.90 -5.76
CA VAL A 50 -6.31 4.83 -4.72
C VAL A 50 -5.86 6.25 -5.05
N ASP A 51 -4.60 6.38 -5.47
CA ASP A 51 -4.02 7.66 -5.88
C ASP A 51 -3.78 7.62 -7.38
N VAL A 52 -4.78 7.94 -8.17
CA VAL A 52 -4.71 7.82 -9.63
C VAL A 52 -3.53 8.61 -10.18
N GLY A 53 -2.63 7.91 -10.86
CA GLY A 53 -1.46 8.54 -11.46
C GLY A 53 -0.31 8.85 -10.52
N GLU A 54 -0.51 8.65 -9.22
CA GLU A 54 0.53 8.90 -8.24
C GLU A 54 1.34 7.64 -7.96
N ARG A 55 2.64 7.82 -7.83
CA ARG A 55 3.56 6.76 -7.43
C ARG A 55 4.42 7.31 -6.31
N ARG A 56 4.61 6.53 -5.27
CA ARG A 56 5.26 6.99 -4.04
C ARG A 56 6.38 6.06 -3.63
N PRO A 57 7.45 6.57 -2.99
CA PRO A 57 8.43 5.70 -2.34
C PRO A 57 7.72 4.74 -1.38
N PHE A 58 8.34 3.60 -1.13
CA PHE A 58 7.71 2.52 -0.36
C PHE A 58 7.15 2.99 0.99
N ILE A 59 7.95 3.73 1.76
CA ILE A 59 7.52 4.21 3.07
C ILE A 59 6.34 5.17 2.95
N ASP A 60 6.37 6.07 1.97
CA ASP A 60 5.26 6.99 1.74
C ASP A 60 4.01 6.25 1.30
N ALA A 61 4.16 5.21 0.48
CA ALA A 61 3.03 4.39 0.04
C ALA A 61 2.39 3.68 1.23
N ILE A 62 3.20 3.13 2.13
CA ILE A 62 2.68 2.48 3.34
C ILE A 62 1.95 3.49 4.22
N ASN A 63 2.52 4.66 4.42
CA ASN A 63 1.89 5.72 5.22
C ASN A 63 0.56 6.15 4.60
N ARG A 64 0.53 6.34 3.30
CA ARG A 64 -0.70 6.75 2.60
C ARG A 64 -1.77 5.68 2.69
N ALA A 65 -1.40 4.42 2.46
CA ALA A 65 -2.34 3.31 2.56
C ALA A 65 -2.88 3.19 3.99
N THR A 66 -2.03 3.36 4.99
CA THR A 66 -2.45 3.32 6.39
C THR A 66 -3.42 4.46 6.70
N PHE A 67 -3.15 5.64 6.17
CA PHE A 67 -4.04 6.79 6.36
C PHE A 67 -5.43 6.53 5.79
N ILE A 68 -5.50 5.88 4.64
CA ILE A 68 -6.77 5.64 3.97
C ILE A 68 -7.51 4.43 4.55
N PHE A 69 -6.78 3.34 4.82
CA PHE A 69 -7.39 2.05 5.16
C PHE A 69 -7.13 1.60 6.59
N GLY A 70 -6.27 2.27 7.31
CA GLY A 70 -5.82 1.85 8.64
C GLY A 70 -6.74 2.25 9.77
N GLY A 71 -7.80 2.92 9.47
CA GLY A 71 -8.72 3.37 10.49
C GLY A 71 -9.63 2.29 10.97
#